data_101a8982853dda3f22d5a1fab0d5aa32
#
_entry.id   101a8982853dda3f22d5a1fab0d5aa32
#
_cell.length_a   1.000
_cell.length_b   1.000
_cell.length_c   1.000
_cell.angle_alpha   90.00
_cell.angle_beta   90.00
_cell.angle_gamma   90.00
#
_symmetry.space_group_name_H-M   'P 1'
#
loop_
_entity.id
_entity.type
_entity.pdbx_description
1 polymer ?
#
loop_
_entity_poly.entity_id
_entity_poly.type
_entity_poly.pdbx_seq_one_letter_code
_entity_poly.pdbx_strand_id
1 'polypeptide(L)'
;MTAPFPPLLRRLLRLSDAGCYVLMCGLLCGYPMGAKTCSEFADQGRITASESRYLLSISNHPSPMFLLGYVAAAMDSSIPVPLVLMAVYLPIIPVAFLSQAAYGIVSTCVSSTPKEQKPRSFDESMMGSFEVIVKIGGYIMLFSIFAQFITQIGVIPSAFQAFLLGIVEITTGIQAISHVFQGFTQGFILCFVICFGGICGLFQTKSVLKNDHLSIAHYLFWKLLHSVLSLGFFIFLATSRLLALGP
;
A
#
# COMPACT_ATOMS: atom_id res chain seq x y z
N MET A 1 3.48 -10.19 24.54
CA MET A 1 2.39 -9.30 24.07
C MET A 1 1.46 -10.13 23.23
N THR A 2 0.21 -10.28 23.62
CA THR A 2 -0.83 -10.96 22.84
C THR A 2 -1.08 -10.16 21.57
N ALA A 3 -1.11 -10.83 20.41
CA ALA A 3 -1.36 -10.19 19.12
C ALA A 3 -2.71 -9.46 19.15
N PRO A 4 -2.79 -8.23 18.64
CA PRO A 4 -4.02 -7.44 18.58
C PRO A 4 -5.07 -7.98 17.59
N PHE A 5 -4.79 -9.12 16.97
CA PHE A 5 -5.66 -9.72 15.96
C PHE A 5 -6.56 -10.82 16.52
N PRO A 6 -7.82 -10.90 16.04
CA PRO A 6 -8.68 -12.04 16.32
C PRO A 6 -7.99 -13.35 15.91
N PRO A 7 -8.08 -14.42 16.72
CA PRO A 7 -7.44 -15.70 16.43
C PRO A 7 -7.81 -16.30 15.08
N LEU A 8 -9.04 -16.03 14.62
CA LEU A 8 -9.53 -16.47 13.33
C LEU A 8 -8.77 -15.81 12.16
N LEU A 9 -8.59 -14.48 12.20
CA LEU A 9 -7.89 -13.74 11.15
C LEU A 9 -6.40 -14.13 11.08
N ARG A 10 -5.78 -14.33 12.24
CA ARG A 10 -4.41 -14.83 12.35
C ARG A 10 -4.25 -16.20 11.69
N ARG A 11 -5.18 -17.13 11.92
CA ARG A 11 -5.16 -18.46 11.32
C ARG A 11 -5.39 -18.39 9.81
N LEU A 12 -6.34 -17.57 9.36
CA LEU A 12 -6.66 -17.37 7.95
C LEU A 12 -5.47 -16.82 7.18
N LEU A 13 -4.81 -15.81 7.73
CA LEU A 13 -3.64 -15.18 7.14
C LEU A 13 -2.33 -15.91 7.45
N ARG A 14 -2.35 -16.96 8.30
CA ARG A 14 -1.18 -17.77 8.67
C ARG A 14 0.02 -16.97 9.17
N LEU A 15 -0.25 -15.92 9.95
CA LEU A 15 0.77 -15.00 10.45
C LEU A 15 1.26 -15.39 11.85
N SER A 16 2.53 -15.12 12.13
CA SER A 16 3.07 -15.09 13.49
C SER A 16 2.53 -13.88 14.27
N ASP A 17 2.74 -13.82 15.60
CA ASP A 17 2.38 -12.64 16.39
C ASP A 17 3.12 -11.38 15.91
N ALA A 18 4.39 -11.54 15.55
CA ALA A 18 5.21 -10.49 14.98
C ALA A 18 4.69 -10.05 13.59
N GLY A 19 4.27 -11.01 12.75
CA GLY A 19 3.68 -10.75 11.44
C GLY A 19 2.34 -10.01 11.54
N CYS A 20 1.51 -10.33 12.51
CA CYS A 20 0.29 -9.59 12.79
C CYS A 20 0.57 -8.11 13.12
N TYR A 21 1.60 -7.84 13.92
CA TYR A 21 2.01 -6.48 14.24
C TYR A 21 2.47 -5.71 12.98
N VAL A 22 3.27 -6.35 12.11
CA VAL A 22 3.70 -5.76 10.84
C VAL A 22 2.51 -5.40 9.96
N LEU A 23 1.55 -6.32 9.82
CA LEU A 23 0.35 -6.09 9.02
C LEU A 23 -0.49 -4.92 9.57
N MET A 24 -0.71 -4.86 10.89
CA MET A 24 -1.44 -3.75 11.52
C MET A 24 -0.73 -2.43 11.33
N CYS A 25 0.58 -2.39 11.56
CA CYS A 25 1.37 -1.17 11.36
C CYS A 25 1.26 -0.67 9.91
N GLY A 26 1.36 -1.60 8.94
CA GLY A 26 1.23 -1.26 7.53
C GLY A 26 -0.14 -0.78 7.12
N LEU A 27 -1.22 -1.43 7.59
CA LEU A 27 -2.59 -1.03 7.29
C LEU A 27 -2.97 0.32 7.91
N LEU A 28 -2.51 0.60 9.14
CA LEU A 28 -2.84 1.84 9.84
C LEU A 28 -1.99 3.03 9.39
N CYS A 29 -0.66 2.83 9.29
CA CYS A 29 0.28 3.90 8.97
C CYS A 29 0.49 4.05 7.45
N GLY A 30 0.18 3.04 6.66
CA GLY A 30 0.37 3.06 5.21
C GLY A 30 1.81 2.79 4.78
N TYR A 31 2.06 2.96 3.48
CA TYR A 31 3.42 2.87 2.96
C TYR A 31 4.22 4.15 3.28
N PRO A 32 5.54 4.03 3.49
CA PRO A 32 6.34 2.80 3.46
C PRO A 32 6.45 2.09 4.83
N MET A 33 5.60 2.42 5.82
CA MET A 33 5.75 1.93 7.19
C MET A 33 5.56 0.42 7.31
N GLY A 34 4.65 -0.18 6.52
CA GLY A 34 4.51 -1.64 6.43
C GLY A 34 5.80 -2.32 6.01
N ALA A 35 6.43 -1.84 4.95
CA ALA A 35 7.70 -2.35 4.44
C ALA A 35 8.86 -2.12 5.42
N LYS A 36 8.93 -0.95 6.07
CA LYS A 36 9.94 -0.65 7.09
C LYS A 36 9.87 -1.63 8.26
N THR A 37 8.68 -1.78 8.84
CA THR A 37 8.48 -2.68 9.99
C THR A 37 8.75 -4.14 9.61
N CYS A 38 8.35 -4.55 8.40
CA CYS A 38 8.63 -5.86 7.84
C CYS A 38 10.14 -6.12 7.74
N SER A 39 10.90 -5.16 7.15
CA SER A 39 12.35 -5.26 7.02
C SER A 39 13.05 -5.30 8.39
N GLU A 40 12.67 -4.43 9.33
CA GLU A 40 13.25 -4.42 10.67
C GLU A 40 13.00 -5.73 11.44
N PHE A 41 11.79 -6.31 11.33
CA PHE A 41 11.47 -7.57 12.01
C PHE A 41 12.16 -8.77 11.37
N ALA A 42 12.38 -8.74 10.06
CA ALA A 42 13.19 -9.74 9.37
C ALA A 42 14.66 -9.67 9.81
N ASP A 43 15.25 -8.47 9.88
CA ASP A 43 16.63 -8.24 10.34
C ASP A 43 16.84 -8.71 11.80
N GLN A 44 15.82 -8.48 12.64
CA GLN A 44 15.81 -8.94 14.03
C GLN A 44 15.59 -10.45 14.18
N GLY A 45 15.27 -11.17 13.11
CA GLY A 45 14.93 -12.59 13.16
C GLY A 45 13.59 -12.88 13.84
N ARG A 46 12.69 -11.89 13.96
CA ARG A 46 11.36 -12.04 14.59
C ARG A 46 10.35 -12.69 13.66
N ILE A 47 10.56 -12.55 12.36
CA ILE A 47 9.78 -13.19 11.29
C ILE A 47 10.73 -13.93 10.34
N THR A 48 10.24 -15.00 9.72
CA THR A 48 11.02 -15.78 8.76
C THR A 48 11.17 -15.06 7.42
N ALA A 49 12.14 -15.46 6.60
CA ALA A 49 12.34 -14.89 5.26
C ALA A 49 11.12 -15.13 4.35
N SER A 50 10.42 -16.27 4.48
CA SER A 50 9.19 -16.53 3.73
C SER A 50 8.04 -15.65 4.20
N GLU A 51 7.88 -15.50 5.52
CA GLU A 51 6.86 -14.64 6.11
C GLU A 51 7.09 -13.16 5.77
N SER A 52 8.35 -12.70 5.75
CA SER A 52 8.66 -11.32 5.39
C SER A 52 8.34 -10.99 3.93
N ARG A 53 8.61 -11.92 2.99
CA ARG A 53 8.20 -11.76 1.58
C ARG A 53 6.69 -11.70 1.43
N TYR A 54 5.99 -12.59 2.13
CA TYR A 54 4.53 -12.63 2.16
C TYR A 54 3.97 -11.33 2.76
N LEU A 55 4.46 -10.90 3.91
CA LEU A 55 4.02 -9.67 4.56
C LEU A 55 4.24 -8.44 3.68
N LEU A 56 5.36 -8.35 2.96
CA LEU A 56 5.63 -7.23 2.06
C LEU A 56 4.55 -7.10 0.97
N SER A 57 3.93 -8.22 0.54
CA SER A 57 2.85 -8.21 -0.46
C SER A 57 1.51 -7.69 0.08
N ILE A 58 1.26 -7.79 1.40
CA ILE A 58 -0.04 -7.49 2.01
C ILE A 58 -0.04 -6.39 3.06
N SER A 59 1.12 -5.91 3.53
CA SER A 59 1.20 -4.92 4.60
C SER A 59 1.52 -3.50 4.13
N ASN A 60 1.86 -3.28 2.87
CA ASN A 60 2.33 -1.99 2.38
C ASN A 60 1.31 -1.33 1.44
N HIS A 61 0.20 -0.88 2.00
CA HIS A 61 -0.93 -0.27 1.32
C HIS A 61 -1.14 1.18 1.78
N PRO A 62 -1.93 2.01 1.06
CA PRO A 62 -2.28 3.34 1.55
C PRO A 62 -3.06 3.24 2.87
N SER A 63 -2.85 4.20 3.77
CA SER A 63 -3.54 4.21 5.06
C SER A 63 -5.01 4.65 4.92
N PRO A 64 -5.90 4.20 5.83
CA PRO A 64 -7.29 4.71 5.87
C PRO A 64 -7.35 6.23 6.03
N MET A 65 -6.43 6.82 6.80
CA MET A 65 -6.36 8.27 6.97
C MET A 65 -6.06 9.01 5.67
N PHE A 66 -5.18 8.47 4.83
CA PHE A 66 -4.91 9.03 3.51
C PHE A 66 -6.14 8.95 2.60
N LEU A 67 -6.86 7.81 2.62
CA LEU A 67 -8.07 7.64 1.80
C LEU A 67 -9.21 8.55 2.27
N LEU A 68 -9.46 8.61 3.56
CA LEU A 68 -10.55 9.42 4.14
C LEU A 68 -10.24 10.91 4.15
N GLY A 69 -8.98 11.29 4.42
CA GLY A 69 -8.59 12.69 4.55
C GLY A 69 -8.25 13.35 3.20
N TYR A 70 -7.46 12.67 2.37
CA TYR A 70 -6.94 13.26 1.13
C TYR A 70 -7.73 12.84 -0.11
N VAL A 71 -7.92 11.54 -0.32
CA VAL A 71 -8.59 11.03 -1.53
C VAL A 71 -10.05 11.42 -1.53
N ALA A 72 -10.76 11.20 -0.43
CA ALA A 72 -12.18 11.52 -0.32
C ALA A 72 -12.47 13.02 -0.50
N ALA A 73 -11.54 13.90 -0.06
CA ALA A 73 -11.68 15.34 -0.24
C ALA A 73 -11.46 15.80 -1.70
N ALA A 74 -10.68 15.05 -2.47
CA ALA A 74 -10.39 15.34 -3.88
C ALA A 74 -11.38 14.65 -4.85
N MET A 75 -12.11 13.66 -4.37
CA MET A 75 -12.97 12.80 -5.18
C MET A 75 -14.33 13.44 -5.47
N ASP A 76 -14.88 13.15 -6.64
CA ASP A 76 -16.25 13.52 -7.02
C ASP A 76 -17.26 13.00 -5.97
N SER A 77 -18.15 13.87 -5.52
CA SER A 77 -19.18 13.57 -4.51
C SER A 77 -20.18 12.48 -4.94
N SER A 78 -20.30 12.20 -6.23
CA SER A 78 -21.12 11.10 -6.76
C SER A 78 -20.54 9.71 -6.45
N ILE A 79 -19.24 9.63 -6.11
CA ILE A 79 -18.55 8.38 -5.81
C ILE A 79 -18.62 8.15 -4.28
N PRO A 80 -19.24 7.08 -3.81
CA PRO A 80 -19.29 6.81 -2.39
C PRO A 80 -17.92 6.40 -1.85
N VAL A 81 -17.50 7.08 -0.79
CA VAL A 81 -16.22 6.77 -0.11
C VAL A 81 -16.11 5.30 0.31
N PRO A 82 -17.18 4.66 0.88
CA PRO A 82 -17.11 3.24 1.21
C PRO A 82 -16.84 2.32 0.00
N LEU A 83 -17.29 2.70 -1.19
CA LEU A 83 -17.05 1.95 -2.42
C LEU A 83 -15.54 1.89 -2.71
N VAL A 84 -14.87 3.04 -2.64
CA VAL A 84 -13.41 3.13 -2.88
C VAL A 84 -12.64 2.40 -1.78
N LEU A 85 -13.03 2.55 -0.51
CA LEU A 85 -12.41 1.82 0.60
C LEU A 85 -12.50 0.30 0.39
N MET A 86 -13.69 -0.20 0.05
CA MET A 86 -13.87 -1.64 -0.24
C MET A 86 -13.06 -2.08 -1.46
N ALA A 87 -13.05 -1.30 -2.54
CA ALA A 87 -12.29 -1.61 -3.74
C ALA A 87 -10.77 -1.63 -3.51
N VAL A 88 -10.27 -0.85 -2.55
CA VAL A 88 -8.84 -0.82 -2.20
C VAL A 88 -8.47 -1.94 -1.23
N TYR A 89 -9.28 -2.21 -0.20
CA TYR A 89 -8.88 -3.14 0.86
C TYR A 89 -9.33 -4.58 0.67
N LEU A 90 -10.51 -4.85 0.06
CA LEU A 90 -10.97 -6.23 -0.16
C LEU A 90 -10.01 -7.05 -1.04
N PRO A 91 -9.38 -6.49 -2.09
CA PRO A 91 -8.43 -7.24 -2.91
C PRO A 91 -7.18 -7.72 -2.16
N ILE A 92 -6.89 -7.19 -0.97
CA ILE A 92 -5.80 -7.70 -0.12
C ILE A 92 -6.05 -9.16 0.25
N ILE A 93 -7.32 -9.58 0.37
CA ILE A 93 -7.67 -10.96 0.72
C ILE A 93 -7.20 -11.95 -0.36
N PRO A 94 -7.63 -11.84 -1.64
CA PRO A 94 -7.11 -12.74 -2.69
C PRO A 94 -5.60 -12.60 -2.89
N VAL A 95 -5.01 -11.40 -2.76
CA VAL A 95 -3.55 -11.23 -2.79
C VAL A 95 -2.90 -12.02 -1.67
N ALA A 96 -3.46 -12.03 -0.44
CA ALA A 96 -2.94 -12.80 0.66
C ALA A 96 -2.93 -14.31 0.37
N PHE A 97 -4.02 -14.86 -0.18
CA PHE A 97 -4.07 -16.28 -0.53
C PHE A 97 -3.10 -16.65 -1.65
N LEU A 98 -3.01 -15.83 -2.69
CA LEU A 98 -2.08 -16.05 -3.80
C LEU A 98 -0.62 -15.97 -3.34
N SER A 99 -0.29 -14.98 -2.50
CA SER A 99 1.07 -14.84 -1.99
C SER A 99 1.43 -15.90 -0.96
N GLN A 100 0.48 -16.40 -0.13
CA GLN A 100 0.70 -17.59 0.70
C GLN A 100 1.11 -18.80 -0.14
N ALA A 101 0.40 -19.06 -1.24
CA ALA A 101 0.73 -20.15 -2.15
C ALA A 101 2.10 -19.94 -2.83
N ALA A 102 2.38 -18.72 -3.29
CA ALA A 102 3.64 -18.38 -3.97
C ALA A 102 4.87 -18.50 -3.07
N TYR A 103 4.74 -18.17 -1.78
CA TYR A 103 5.85 -18.23 -0.81
C TYR A 103 5.85 -19.48 0.07
N GLY A 104 4.97 -20.44 -0.20
CA GLY A 104 4.92 -21.72 0.51
C GLY A 104 4.53 -21.61 1.99
N ILE A 105 3.63 -20.67 2.33
CA ILE A 105 3.14 -20.51 3.70
C ILE A 105 2.05 -21.55 3.96
N VAL A 106 2.45 -22.73 4.42
CA VAL A 106 1.55 -23.88 4.62
C VAL A 106 0.88 -23.88 5.99
N SER A 107 1.60 -23.41 7.03
CA SER A 107 1.09 -23.35 8.41
C SER A 107 1.32 -21.97 9.02
N THR A 108 0.69 -21.72 10.18
CA THR A 108 0.95 -20.50 10.94
C THR A 108 2.45 -20.40 11.20
N CYS A 109 3.06 -19.29 10.76
CA CYS A 109 4.49 -19.09 10.95
C CYS A 109 4.82 -19.11 12.45
N VAL A 110 5.74 -19.98 12.82
CA VAL A 110 6.28 -20.00 14.18
C VAL A 110 7.23 -18.82 14.31
N SER A 111 7.08 -18.08 15.42
CA SER A 111 8.03 -17.01 15.73
C SER A 111 9.43 -17.60 15.74
N SER A 112 10.31 -17.06 14.89
CA SER A 112 11.73 -17.41 14.93
C SER A 112 12.31 -16.89 16.25
N THR A 113 13.36 -17.54 16.74
CA THR A 113 14.08 -17.08 17.93
C THR A 113 14.67 -15.71 17.64
N PRO A 114 14.28 -14.66 18.38
CA PRO A 114 14.84 -13.33 18.15
C PRO A 114 16.35 -13.36 18.32
N LYS A 115 17.08 -12.71 17.42
CA LYS A 115 18.50 -12.45 17.65
C LYS A 115 18.63 -11.54 18.87
N GLU A 116 19.52 -11.86 19.80
CA GLU A 116 19.86 -10.96 20.90
C GLU A 116 20.33 -9.62 20.33
N GLN A 117 19.48 -8.63 20.39
CA GLN A 117 19.82 -7.25 20.03
C GLN A 117 19.69 -6.40 21.30
N LYS A 118 20.64 -5.50 21.49
CA LYS A 118 20.49 -4.48 22.52
C LYS A 118 19.20 -3.69 22.27
N PRO A 119 18.37 -3.48 23.31
CA PRO A 119 17.20 -2.63 23.16
C PRO A 119 17.63 -1.24 22.68
N ARG A 120 17.02 -0.75 21.60
CA ARG A 120 17.26 0.60 21.12
C ARG A 120 16.84 1.60 22.19
N SER A 121 17.64 2.65 22.38
CA SER A 121 17.24 3.76 23.23
C SER A 121 16.03 4.50 22.65
N PHE A 122 15.35 5.27 23.48
CA PHE A 122 14.27 6.15 23.01
C PHE A 122 14.76 7.11 21.91
N ASP A 123 15.93 7.71 22.13
CA ASP A 123 16.53 8.68 21.20
C ASP A 123 16.87 8.04 19.85
N GLU A 124 17.43 6.80 19.84
CA GLU A 124 17.70 6.07 18.62
C GLU A 124 16.41 5.75 17.84
N SER A 125 15.33 5.40 18.55
CA SER A 125 14.03 5.12 17.94
C SER A 125 13.39 6.38 17.36
N MET A 126 13.51 7.50 18.08
CA MET A 126 13.03 8.82 17.64
C MET A 126 13.81 9.28 16.40
N MET A 127 15.13 9.26 16.43
CA MET A 127 15.98 9.64 15.29
C MET A 127 15.71 8.78 14.06
N GLY A 128 15.52 7.46 14.23
CA GLY A 128 15.13 6.57 13.14
C GLY A 128 13.76 6.90 12.54
N SER A 129 12.84 7.45 13.33
CA SER A 129 11.54 7.93 12.83
C SER A 129 11.67 9.24 12.04
N PHE A 130 12.45 10.19 12.53
CA PHE A 130 12.76 11.43 11.79
C PHE A 130 13.45 11.14 10.45
N GLU A 131 14.44 10.25 10.43
CA GLU A 131 15.12 9.85 9.18
C GLU A 131 14.12 9.36 8.13
N VAL A 132 13.15 8.55 8.53
CA VAL A 132 12.14 8.03 7.59
C VAL A 132 11.22 9.14 7.10
N ILE A 133 10.75 10.03 7.98
CA ILE A 133 9.89 11.15 7.59
C ILE A 133 10.60 12.08 6.60
N VAL A 134 11.88 12.40 6.85
CA VAL A 134 12.69 13.24 5.96
C VAL A 134 12.88 12.57 4.60
N LYS A 135 13.17 11.24 4.57
CA LYS A 135 13.29 10.48 3.33
C LYS A 135 11.98 10.49 2.53
N ILE A 136 10.84 10.23 3.18
CA ILE A 136 9.52 10.26 2.53
C ILE A 136 9.26 11.63 1.93
N GLY A 137 9.43 12.71 2.72
CA GLY A 137 9.26 14.09 2.25
C GLY A 137 10.19 14.43 1.08
N GLY A 138 11.46 14.01 1.15
CA GLY A 138 12.43 14.19 0.07
C GLY A 138 12.02 13.51 -1.23
N TYR A 139 11.52 12.27 -1.17
CA TYR A 139 11.00 11.59 -2.36
C TYR A 139 9.75 12.27 -2.91
N ILE A 140 8.81 12.67 -2.07
CA ILE A 140 7.61 13.38 -2.53
C ILE A 140 8.01 14.67 -3.26
N MET A 141 8.89 15.50 -2.67
CA MET A 141 9.37 16.73 -3.31
C MET A 141 10.06 16.45 -4.65
N LEU A 142 10.97 15.48 -4.70
CA LEU A 142 11.68 15.11 -5.93
C LEU A 142 10.71 14.68 -7.04
N PHE A 143 9.79 13.77 -6.73
CA PHE A 143 8.83 13.26 -7.71
C PHE A 143 7.75 14.28 -8.08
N SER A 144 7.41 15.23 -7.19
CA SER A 144 6.54 16.37 -7.52
C SER A 144 7.20 17.31 -8.52
N ILE A 145 8.53 17.50 -8.44
CA ILE A 145 9.28 18.25 -9.46
C ILE A 145 9.23 17.54 -10.81
N PHE A 146 9.45 16.21 -10.83
CA PHE A 146 9.29 15.44 -12.08
C PHE A 146 7.85 15.51 -12.64
N ALA A 147 6.85 15.43 -11.77
CA ALA A 147 5.45 15.60 -12.17
C ALA A 147 5.22 16.98 -12.80
N GLN A 148 5.81 18.04 -12.25
CA GLN A 148 5.71 19.39 -12.82
C GLN A 148 6.31 19.47 -14.23
N PHE A 149 7.41 18.78 -14.53
CA PHE A 149 7.92 18.73 -15.91
C PHE A 149 6.94 18.05 -16.87
N ILE A 150 6.24 17.00 -16.43
CA ILE A 150 5.23 16.32 -17.24
C ILE A 150 4.07 17.27 -17.57
N THR A 151 3.65 18.14 -16.64
CA THR A 151 2.57 19.11 -16.89
C THR A 151 2.94 20.16 -17.96
N GLN A 152 4.22 20.41 -18.17
CA GLN A 152 4.69 21.38 -19.17
C GLN A 152 4.75 20.80 -20.61
N ILE A 153 4.55 19.48 -20.77
CA ILE A 153 4.56 18.84 -22.09
C ILE A 153 3.21 19.05 -22.77
N GLY A 154 3.08 20.11 -23.58
CA GLY A 154 1.81 20.55 -24.18
C GLY A 154 1.21 19.61 -25.22
N VAL A 155 1.94 18.60 -25.70
CA VAL A 155 1.45 17.63 -26.70
C VAL A 155 0.72 16.42 -26.09
N ILE A 156 0.74 16.25 -24.78
CA ILE A 156 0.12 15.12 -24.08
C ILE A 156 -1.36 15.46 -23.84
N PRO A 157 -2.32 14.59 -24.26
CA PRO A 157 -3.72 14.75 -23.91
C PRO A 157 -3.93 14.79 -22.40
N SER A 158 -4.79 15.69 -21.90
CA SER A 158 -5.01 15.91 -20.46
C SER A 158 -5.36 14.64 -19.69
N ALA A 159 -6.16 13.74 -20.27
CA ALA A 159 -6.54 12.48 -19.68
C ALA A 159 -5.32 11.54 -19.45
N PHE A 160 -4.45 11.43 -20.45
CA PHE A 160 -3.25 10.62 -20.35
C PHE A 160 -2.21 11.27 -19.44
N GLN A 161 -2.09 12.60 -19.47
CA GLN A 161 -1.22 13.36 -18.58
C GLN A 161 -1.62 13.16 -17.12
N ALA A 162 -2.91 13.25 -16.76
CA ALA A 162 -3.42 13.01 -15.42
C ALA A 162 -3.10 11.60 -14.93
N PHE A 163 -3.26 10.58 -15.79
CA PHE A 163 -2.88 9.21 -15.47
C PHE A 163 -1.38 9.06 -15.24
N LEU A 164 -0.54 9.63 -16.12
CA LEU A 164 0.93 9.61 -15.96
C LEU A 164 1.37 10.27 -14.66
N LEU A 165 0.77 11.39 -14.28
CA LEU A 165 1.04 12.05 -13.01
C LEU A 165 0.78 11.12 -11.84
N GLY A 166 -0.34 10.37 -11.86
CA GLY A 166 -0.66 9.37 -10.84
C GLY A 166 0.31 8.19 -10.80
N ILE A 167 0.88 7.81 -11.94
CA ILE A 167 1.95 6.79 -11.99
C ILE A 167 3.26 7.32 -11.41
N VAL A 168 3.57 8.59 -11.58
CA VAL A 168 4.83 9.19 -11.08
C VAL A 168 4.72 9.50 -9.59
N GLU A 169 3.70 10.28 -9.20
CA GLU A 169 3.50 10.73 -7.83
C GLU A 169 1.99 10.77 -7.52
N ILE A 170 1.61 10.03 -6.49
CA ILE A 170 0.21 9.75 -6.20
C ILE A 170 -0.60 11.01 -5.83
N THR A 171 -0.04 11.94 -5.06
CA THR A 171 -0.80 13.11 -4.57
C THR A 171 -1.09 14.09 -5.70
N THR A 172 -0.09 14.40 -6.52
CA THR A 172 -0.23 15.20 -7.74
C THR A 172 -1.17 14.53 -8.73
N GLY A 173 -1.05 13.19 -8.87
CA GLY A 173 -1.91 12.42 -9.76
C GLY A 173 -3.38 12.41 -9.33
N ILE A 174 -3.69 12.25 -8.05
CA ILE A 174 -5.05 12.31 -7.52
C ILE A 174 -5.67 13.67 -7.85
N GLN A 175 -4.98 14.77 -7.65
CA GLN A 175 -5.45 16.10 -7.99
C GLN A 175 -5.73 16.23 -9.50
N ALA A 176 -4.78 15.83 -10.34
CA ALA A 176 -4.94 15.90 -11.79
C ALA A 176 -6.11 15.05 -12.31
N ILE A 177 -6.26 13.81 -11.78
CA ILE A 177 -7.36 12.92 -12.12
C ILE A 177 -8.70 13.52 -11.68
N SER A 178 -8.75 14.14 -10.51
CA SER A 178 -9.97 14.77 -9.99
C SER A 178 -10.42 15.98 -10.79
N HIS A 179 -9.49 16.70 -11.44
CA HIS A 179 -9.83 17.81 -12.33
C HIS A 179 -10.27 17.35 -13.73
N VAL A 180 -9.78 16.23 -14.23
CA VAL A 180 -9.99 15.77 -15.61
C VAL A 180 -11.15 14.79 -15.74
N PHE A 181 -11.33 13.93 -14.73
CA PHE A 181 -12.35 12.86 -14.75
C PHE A 181 -13.42 13.10 -13.70
N GLN A 182 -14.62 12.56 -13.97
CA GLN A 182 -15.76 12.61 -13.04
C GLN A 182 -16.45 11.25 -12.91
N GLY A 183 -17.24 11.08 -11.86
CA GLY A 183 -18.07 9.92 -11.62
C GLY A 183 -17.31 8.59 -11.70
N PHE A 184 -17.89 7.58 -12.32
CA PHE A 184 -17.35 6.23 -12.39
C PHE A 184 -15.91 6.18 -12.94
N THR A 185 -15.60 6.93 -14.00
CA THR A 185 -14.27 6.93 -14.62
C THR A 185 -13.19 7.47 -13.68
N GLN A 186 -13.51 8.51 -12.92
CA GLN A 186 -12.61 9.04 -11.89
C GLN A 186 -12.33 7.98 -10.84
N GLY A 187 -13.37 7.37 -10.25
CA GLY A 187 -13.22 6.34 -9.22
C GLY A 187 -12.43 5.12 -9.69
N PHE A 188 -12.66 4.69 -10.94
CA PHE A 188 -11.95 3.59 -11.56
C PHE A 188 -10.43 3.88 -11.66
N ILE A 189 -10.05 5.04 -12.19
CA ILE A 189 -8.64 5.42 -12.35
C ILE A 189 -7.99 5.66 -10.98
N LEU A 190 -8.70 6.30 -10.04
CA LEU A 190 -8.22 6.53 -8.68
C LEU A 190 -7.92 5.21 -7.97
N CYS A 191 -8.79 4.20 -8.05
CA CYS A 191 -8.54 2.89 -7.44
C CYS A 191 -7.23 2.26 -7.92
N PHE A 192 -6.93 2.35 -9.22
CA PHE A 192 -5.67 1.86 -9.77
C PHE A 192 -4.46 2.61 -9.20
N VAL A 193 -4.48 3.93 -9.34
CA VAL A 193 -3.36 4.80 -8.94
C VAL A 193 -3.07 4.70 -7.44
N ILE A 194 -4.12 4.67 -6.62
CA ILE A 194 -4.03 4.54 -5.16
C ILE A 194 -3.41 3.19 -4.76
N CYS A 195 -3.88 2.09 -5.37
CA CYS A 195 -3.34 0.76 -5.09
C CYS A 195 -1.91 0.60 -5.61
N PHE A 196 -1.57 1.20 -6.75
CA PHE A 196 -0.21 1.21 -7.29
C PHE A 196 0.74 2.03 -6.41
N GLY A 197 0.31 3.19 -5.93
CA GLY A 197 1.07 4.04 -5.01
C GLY A 197 2.14 4.90 -5.67
N GLY A 198 2.21 4.92 -6.99
CA GLY A 198 3.17 5.70 -7.78
C GLY A 198 4.61 5.18 -7.73
N ILE A 199 5.44 5.62 -8.68
CA ILE A 199 6.88 5.35 -8.69
C ILE A 199 7.54 5.94 -7.43
N CYS A 200 7.08 7.12 -7.00
CA CYS A 200 7.50 7.74 -5.74
C CYS A 200 7.36 6.77 -4.56
N GLY A 201 6.20 6.11 -4.41
CA GLY A 201 5.95 5.12 -3.37
C GLY A 201 6.85 3.87 -3.47
N LEU A 202 7.22 3.46 -4.68
CA LEU A 202 8.19 2.38 -4.89
C LEU A 202 9.57 2.77 -4.39
N PHE A 203 10.03 3.99 -4.67
CA PHE A 203 11.32 4.50 -4.18
C PHE A 203 11.33 4.67 -2.66
N GLN A 204 10.25 5.20 -2.08
CA GLN A 204 10.07 5.27 -0.63
C GLN A 204 10.18 3.87 0.00
N THR A 205 9.46 2.89 -0.57
CA THR A 205 9.50 1.50 -0.11
C THR A 205 10.92 0.93 -0.22
N LYS A 206 11.58 1.07 -1.37
CA LYS A 206 12.95 0.60 -1.57
C LYS A 206 13.92 1.20 -0.55
N SER A 207 13.76 2.47 -0.18
CA SER A 207 14.65 3.18 0.75
C SER A 207 14.65 2.63 2.17
N VAL A 208 13.59 1.92 2.57
CA VAL A 208 13.43 1.33 3.90
C VAL A 208 13.69 -0.19 3.93
N LEU A 209 13.82 -0.84 2.77
CA LEU A 209 14.18 -2.24 2.67
C LEU A 209 15.70 -2.38 2.84
N LYS A 210 16.12 -2.93 3.96
CA LYS A 210 17.54 -3.18 4.29
C LYS A 210 17.96 -4.63 4.03
N ASN A 211 16.99 -5.52 3.81
CA ASN A 211 17.22 -6.95 3.76
C ASN A 211 17.26 -7.44 2.30
N ASP A 212 18.31 -8.15 1.91
CA ASP A 212 18.51 -8.70 0.57
C ASP A 212 17.44 -9.71 0.14
N HIS A 213 16.71 -10.28 1.11
CA HIS A 213 15.60 -11.21 0.83
C HIS A 213 14.32 -10.52 0.36
N LEU A 214 14.22 -9.19 0.53
CA LEU A 214 13.05 -8.39 0.16
C LEU A 214 13.31 -7.69 -1.18
N SER A 215 12.80 -8.28 -2.26
CA SER A 215 12.97 -7.76 -3.61
C SER A 215 11.91 -6.71 -3.96
N ILE A 216 12.34 -5.54 -4.42
CA ILE A 216 11.45 -4.49 -4.94
C ILE A 216 10.69 -4.94 -6.19
N ALA A 217 11.27 -5.84 -7.00
CA ALA A 217 10.61 -6.37 -8.20
C ALA A 217 9.42 -7.27 -7.82
N HIS A 218 9.59 -8.15 -6.81
CA HIS A 218 8.47 -8.93 -6.28
C HIS A 218 7.39 -8.04 -5.66
N TYR A 219 7.79 -7.00 -4.93
CA TYR A 219 6.85 -6.02 -4.40
C TYR A 219 6.05 -5.32 -5.51
N LEU A 220 6.72 -4.88 -6.57
CA LEU A 220 6.07 -4.26 -7.74
C LEU A 220 5.06 -5.22 -8.39
N PHE A 221 5.42 -6.50 -8.56
CA PHE A 221 4.49 -7.50 -9.09
C PHE A 221 3.20 -7.60 -8.26
N TRP A 222 3.32 -7.72 -6.92
CA TRP A 222 2.15 -7.79 -6.05
C TRP A 222 1.35 -6.50 -6.03
N LYS A 223 2.00 -5.34 -6.14
CA LYS A 223 1.35 -4.04 -6.26
C LYS A 223 0.53 -3.93 -7.54
N LEU A 224 1.08 -4.33 -8.67
CA LEU A 224 0.35 -4.34 -9.94
C LEU A 224 -0.83 -5.31 -9.90
N LEU A 225 -0.64 -6.51 -9.37
CA LEU A 225 -1.73 -7.46 -9.20
C LEU A 225 -2.84 -6.90 -8.30
N HIS A 226 -2.47 -6.29 -7.16
CA HIS A 226 -3.43 -5.64 -6.27
C HIS A 226 -4.19 -4.52 -6.97
N SER A 227 -3.50 -3.67 -7.78
CA SER A 227 -4.14 -2.59 -8.53
C SER A 227 -5.16 -3.12 -9.56
N VAL A 228 -4.81 -4.19 -10.29
CA VAL A 228 -5.73 -4.82 -11.25
C VAL A 228 -6.94 -5.45 -10.54
N LEU A 229 -6.73 -6.14 -9.43
CA LEU A 229 -7.83 -6.70 -8.64
C LEU A 229 -8.72 -5.58 -8.06
N SER A 230 -8.15 -4.47 -7.63
CA SER A 230 -8.90 -3.30 -7.16
C SER A 230 -9.85 -2.76 -8.23
N LEU A 231 -9.40 -2.69 -9.50
CA LEU A 231 -10.28 -2.32 -10.62
C LEU A 231 -11.45 -3.29 -10.77
N GLY A 232 -11.19 -4.60 -10.72
CA GLY A 232 -12.23 -5.63 -10.79
C GLY A 232 -13.25 -5.51 -9.65
N PHE A 233 -12.77 -5.31 -8.43
CA PHE A 233 -13.65 -5.09 -7.27
C PHE A 233 -14.44 -3.79 -7.38
N PHE A 234 -13.83 -2.70 -7.86
CA PHE A 234 -14.53 -1.43 -8.07
C PHE A 234 -15.68 -1.60 -9.08
N ILE A 235 -15.42 -2.22 -10.23
CA ILE A 235 -16.47 -2.50 -11.24
C ILE A 235 -17.57 -3.35 -10.63
N PHE A 236 -17.22 -4.47 -9.98
CA PHE A 236 -18.19 -5.39 -9.37
C PHE A 236 -19.07 -4.70 -8.34
N LEU A 237 -18.50 -3.94 -7.42
CA LEU A 237 -19.23 -3.24 -6.37
C LEU A 237 -20.09 -2.09 -6.93
N ALA A 238 -19.60 -1.35 -7.92
CA ALA A 238 -20.34 -0.28 -8.56
C ALA A 238 -21.56 -0.80 -9.34
N THR A 239 -21.39 -1.89 -10.11
CA THR A 239 -22.49 -2.52 -10.85
C THR A 239 -23.50 -3.16 -9.92
N SER A 240 -23.06 -3.85 -8.86
CA SER A 240 -23.96 -4.44 -7.85
C SER A 240 -24.82 -3.38 -7.15
N ARG A 241 -24.24 -2.20 -6.88
CA ARG A 241 -24.97 -1.09 -6.29
C ARG A 241 -26.01 -0.50 -7.25
N LEU A 242 -25.67 -0.33 -8.52
CA LEU A 242 -26.61 0.14 -9.53
C LEU A 242 -27.82 -0.81 -9.66
N LEU A 243 -27.59 -2.11 -9.60
CA LEU A 243 -28.64 -3.13 -9.62
C LEU A 243 -29.50 -3.11 -8.35
N ALA A 244 -28.92 -2.80 -7.18
CA ALA A 244 -29.63 -2.76 -5.90
C ALA A 244 -30.52 -1.50 -5.72
N LEU A 245 -30.20 -0.40 -6.41
CA LEU A 245 -30.96 0.85 -6.34
C LEU A 245 -32.16 0.89 -7.31
N GLY A 246 -32.25 -0.05 -8.26
CA GLY A 246 -33.33 -0.15 -9.27
C GLY A 246 -33.46 1.10 -10.16
N PRO A 247 -34.19 1.05 -11.26
CA PRO A 247 -34.52 2.25 -12.01
C PRO A 247 -35.48 3.13 -11.23
#